data_f839765c9fe1030f4ef71781dc40abfa
#
_entry.id   f839765c9fe1030f4ef71781dc40abfa
#
_cell.length_a   1.000
_cell.length_b   1.000
_cell.length_c   1.000
_cell.angle_alpha   90.00
_cell.angle_beta   90.00
_cell.angle_gamma   90.00
#
_symmetry.space_group_name_H-M   'P 1'
#
loop_
_entity.id
_entity.type
_entity.pdbx_description
1 polymer ?
#
loop_
_entity_poly.entity_id
_entity_poly.type
_entity_poly.pdbx_seq_one_letter_code
_entity_poly.pdbx_strand_id
1 'polypeptide(L)'
;APTYVRVQRKYYPKGKSFKDQMQQATHYAQSGDWDRAATIWKDVEARAGEDKKTAGRAAYNMAVAAEKNGSLDVALEWAKKAWNDYGDKKARRY
;
A
#
# COMPACT_ATOMS: atom_id res chain seq x y z
N ALA A 1 -22.71 15.50 -17.83
CA ALA A 1 -22.27 14.60 -16.74
C ALA A 1 -20.84 14.89 -16.39
N PRO A 2 -20.52 15.05 -15.12
CA PRO A 2 -19.14 15.26 -14.73
C PRO A 2 -18.32 14.05 -15.14
N THR A 3 -17.27 14.30 -15.88
CA THR A 3 -16.37 13.24 -16.25
C THR A 3 -15.60 12.82 -15.02
N TYR A 4 -16.04 11.76 -14.43
CA TYR A 4 -15.39 11.22 -13.26
C TYR A 4 -14.23 10.33 -13.72
N VAL A 5 -13.03 10.87 -13.68
CA VAL A 5 -11.85 10.06 -14.01
C VAL A 5 -11.45 9.30 -12.76
N ARG A 6 -11.70 8.02 -12.78
CA ARG A 6 -11.29 7.13 -11.70
C ARG A 6 -9.80 6.83 -11.86
N VAL A 7 -9.00 7.48 -11.04
CA VAL A 7 -7.56 7.20 -11.02
C VAL A 7 -7.35 5.88 -10.30
N GLN A 8 -6.89 4.88 -11.05
CA GLN A 8 -6.50 3.61 -10.45
C GLN A 8 -5.05 3.67 -10.03
N ARG A 9 -4.83 3.66 -8.73
CA ARG A 9 -3.47 3.60 -8.20
C ARG A 9 -2.99 2.17 -8.17
N LYS A 10 -1.77 1.97 -8.64
CA LYS A 10 -1.15 0.64 -8.65
C LYS A 10 -0.32 0.47 -7.38
N TYR A 11 -0.58 -0.61 -6.67
CA TYR A 11 0.21 -0.99 -5.52
C TYR A 11 1.54 -1.60 -5.96
N TYR A 12 2.49 -1.69 -5.02
CA TYR A 12 3.77 -2.32 -5.26
C TYR A 12 3.64 -3.84 -5.10
N PRO A 13 3.90 -4.63 -6.14
CA PRO A 13 3.79 -6.09 -6.04
C PRO A 13 4.99 -6.73 -5.39
N LYS A 14 6.11 -6.01 -5.27
CA LYS A 14 7.36 -6.57 -4.76
C LYS A 14 8.03 -5.61 -3.79
N GLY A 15 8.80 -6.17 -2.85
CA GLY A 15 9.67 -5.43 -1.96
C GLY A 15 11.11 -5.89 -2.12
N LYS A 16 12.06 -5.17 -1.53
CA LYS A 16 13.46 -5.59 -1.46
C LYS A 16 13.65 -6.69 -0.43
N SER A 17 12.87 -6.65 0.65
CA SER A 17 12.83 -7.69 1.66
C SER A 17 11.39 -8.15 1.81
N PHE A 18 11.19 -9.21 2.59
CA PHE A 18 9.87 -9.81 2.78
C PHE A 18 9.21 -10.18 1.44
N LYS A 19 10.02 -10.75 0.54
CA LYS A 19 9.59 -11.04 -0.84
C LYS A 19 8.39 -11.98 -0.88
N ASP A 20 8.42 -13.03 -0.06
CA ASP A 20 7.34 -14.03 -0.04
C ASP A 20 6.04 -13.40 0.45
N GLN A 21 6.11 -12.60 1.51
CA GLN A 21 4.95 -11.92 2.08
C GLN A 21 4.37 -10.91 1.07
N MET A 22 5.23 -10.12 0.43
CA MET A 22 4.78 -9.16 -0.57
C MET A 22 4.12 -9.87 -1.75
N GLN A 23 4.67 -11.00 -2.18
CA GLN A 23 4.07 -11.79 -3.25
C GLN A 23 2.73 -12.37 -2.84
N GLN A 24 2.62 -12.88 -1.63
CA GLN A 24 1.36 -13.42 -1.11
C GLN A 24 0.28 -12.34 -1.03
N ALA A 25 0.65 -11.15 -0.54
CA ALA A 25 -0.29 -10.03 -0.49
C ALA A 25 -0.75 -9.63 -1.89
N THR A 26 0.17 -9.60 -2.85
CA THR A 26 -0.16 -9.32 -4.25
C THR A 26 -1.17 -10.33 -4.78
N HIS A 27 -0.99 -11.59 -4.44
CA HIS A 27 -1.92 -12.65 -4.86
C HIS A 27 -3.33 -12.40 -4.32
N TYR A 28 -3.45 -12.04 -3.05
CA TYR A 28 -4.74 -11.68 -2.46
C TYR A 28 -5.34 -10.44 -3.13
N ALA A 29 -4.54 -9.42 -3.36
CA ALA A 29 -5.00 -8.19 -4.02
C ALA A 29 -5.54 -8.48 -5.42
N GLN A 30 -4.87 -9.34 -6.17
CA GLN A 30 -5.30 -9.73 -7.51
C GLN A 30 -6.63 -10.46 -7.51
N SER A 31 -6.92 -11.20 -6.45
CA SER A 31 -8.20 -11.89 -6.30
C SER A 31 -9.29 -11.01 -5.67
N GLY A 32 -8.99 -9.76 -5.38
CA GLY A 32 -9.93 -8.82 -4.78
C GLY A 32 -10.04 -8.90 -3.26
N ASP A 33 -9.21 -9.73 -2.63
CA ASP A 33 -9.20 -9.87 -1.17
C ASP A 33 -8.26 -8.83 -0.54
N TRP A 34 -8.72 -7.58 -0.55
CA TRP A 34 -7.95 -6.45 -0.05
C TRP A 34 -7.71 -6.50 1.46
N ASP A 35 -8.61 -7.13 2.20
CA ASP A 35 -8.47 -7.25 3.66
C ASP A 35 -7.28 -8.14 4.03
N ARG A 36 -7.13 -9.28 3.38
CA ARG A 36 -5.99 -10.17 3.61
C ARG A 36 -4.70 -9.55 3.12
N ALA A 37 -4.74 -8.93 1.93
CA ALA A 37 -3.58 -8.23 1.42
C ALA A 37 -3.12 -7.13 2.40
N ALA A 38 -4.06 -6.34 2.91
CA ALA A 38 -3.78 -5.28 3.87
C ALA A 38 -3.15 -5.81 5.15
N THR A 39 -3.66 -6.91 5.67
CA THR A 39 -3.10 -7.54 6.88
C THR A 39 -1.62 -7.89 6.69
N ILE A 40 -1.28 -8.45 5.53
CA ILE A 40 0.11 -8.80 5.22
C ILE A 40 0.97 -7.55 5.07
N TRP A 41 0.50 -6.56 4.31
CA TRP A 41 1.24 -5.31 4.12
C TRP A 41 1.47 -4.58 5.44
N LYS A 42 0.49 -4.57 6.32
CA LYS A 42 0.62 -3.96 7.64
C LYS A 42 1.71 -4.66 8.46
N ASP A 43 1.74 -5.98 8.42
CA ASP A 43 2.76 -6.76 9.10
C ASP A 43 4.16 -6.48 8.52
N VAL A 44 4.27 -6.43 7.20
CA VAL A 44 5.53 -6.11 6.53
C VAL A 44 6.01 -4.71 6.94
N GLU A 45 5.13 -3.72 6.93
CA GLU A 45 5.47 -2.37 7.34
C GLU A 45 6.04 -2.34 8.75
N ALA A 46 5.40 -3.05 9.67
CA ALA A 46 5.85 -3.09 11.06
C ALA A 46 7.19 -3.82 11.24
N ARG A 47 7.46 -4.83 10.43
CA ARG A 47 8.66 -5.66 10.55
C ARG A 47 9.82 -5.22 9.69
N ALA A 48 9.60 -4.39 8.68
CA ALA A 48 10.65 -4.02 7.74
C ALA A 48 11.80 -3.26 8.39
N GLY A 49 11.55 -2.62 9.53
CA GLY A 49 12.60 -2.01 10.35
C GLY A 49 13.41 -0.99 9.58
N GLU A 50 14.69 -1.31 9.34
CA GLU A 50 15.61 -0.41 8.68
C GLU A 50 15.42 -0.36 7.16
N ASP A 51 14.73 -1.33 6.57
CA ASP A 51 14.42 -1.30 5.14
C ASP A 51 13.25 -0.36 4.88
N LYS A 52 13.56 0.93 4.89
CA LYS A 52 12.56 1.98 4.70
C LYS A 52 11.87 1.90 3.34
N LYS A 53 12.57 1.39 2.34
CA LYS A 53 11.99 1.26 1.02
C LYS A 53 10.86 0.23 1.01
N THR A 54 11.08 -0.93 1.60
CA THR A 54 10.04 -1.95 1.71
C THR A 54 8.91 -1.50 2.63
N ALA A 55 9.24 -0.88 3.77
CA ALA A 55 8.25 -0.34 4.68
C ALA A 55 7.38 0.73 3.99
N GLY A 56 7.99 1.61 3.21
CA GLY A 56 7.27 2.63 2.47
C GLY A 56 6.35 2.05 1.41
N ARG A 57 6.81 1.03 0.71
CA ARG A 57 5.99 0.32 -0.28
C ARG A 57 4.79 -0.35 0.38
N ALA A 58 5.00 -1.01 1.51
CA ALA A 58 3.92 -1.65 2.25
C ALA A 58 2.91 -0.61 2.76
N ALA A 59 3.38 0.51 3.29
CA ALA A 59 2.52 1.59 3.75
C ALA A 59 1.69 2.18 2.60
N TYR A 60 2.31 2.39 1.45
CA TYR A 60 1.60 2.86 0.26
C TYR A 60 0.54 1.85 -0.17
N ASN A 61 0.88 0.56 -0.16
CA ASN A 61 -0.07 -0.51 -0.50
C ASN A 61 -1.26 -0.53 0.47
N MET A 62 -1.02 -0.22 1.74
CA MET A 62 -2.11 -0.07 2.73
C MET A 62 -3.04 1.07 2.34
N ALA A 63 -2.50 2.17 1.83
CA ALA A 63 -3.31 3.28 1.35
C ALA A 63 -4.18 2.84 0.18
N VAL A 64 -3.61 2.09 -0.77
CA VAL A 64 -4.37 1.56 -1.91
C VAL A 64 -5.49 0.63 -1.44
N ALA A 65 -5.19 -0.27 -0.51
CA ALA A 65 -6.20 -1.19 0.03
C ALA A 65 -7.33 -0.44 0.73
N ALA A 66 -7.01 0.56 1.53
CA ALA A 66 -8.02 1.38 2.21
C ALA A 66 -8.90 2.12 1.20
N GLU A 67 -8.31 2.63 0.12
CA GLU A 67 -9.07 3.28 -0.95
C GLU A 67 -10.03 2.30 -1.62
N LYS A 68 -9.59 1.07 -1.88
CA LYS A 68 -10.46 0.05 -2.47
C LYS A 68 -11.63 -0.32 -1.56
N ASN A 69 -11.43 -0.21 -0.25
CA ASN A 69 -12.47 -0.46 0.75
C ASN A 69 -13.32 0.78 1.04
N GLY A 70 -13.06 1.90 0.37
CA GLY A 70 -13.83 3.12 0.54
C GLY A 70 -13.44 3.97 1.74
N SER A 71 -12.35 3.64 2.42
CA SER A 71 -11.88 4.37 3.61
C SER A 71 -10.83 5.41 3.21
N LEU A 72 -11.29 6.51 2.60
CA LEU A 72 -10.40 7.53 2.04
C LEU A 72 -9.57 8.24 3.10
N ASP A 73 -10.10 8.46 4.28
CA ASP A 73 -9.37 9.07 5.40
C ASP A 73 -8.23 8.18 5.87
N VAL A 74 -8.47 6.88 5.99
CA VAL A 74 -7.43 5.90 6.34
C VAL A 74 -6.39 5.83 5.23
N ALA A 75 -6.83 5.84 3.97
CA ALA A 75 -5.93 5.84 2.82
C ALA A 75 -4.97 7.02 2.86
N LEU A 76 -5.49 8.21 3.14
CA LEU A 76 -4.65 9.42 3.25
C LEU A 76 -3.64 9.32 4.38
N GLU A 77 -4.01 8.76 5.53
CA GLU A 77 -3.09 8.59 6.65
C GLU A 77 -1.94 7.64 6.29
N TRP A 78 -2.23 6.54 5.64
CA TRP A 78 -1.18 5.60 5.20
C TRP A 78 -0.29 6.22 4.13
N ALA A 79 -0.87 6.99 3.21
CA ALA A 79 -0.09 7.68 2.18
C ALA A 79 0.84 8.72 2.82
N LYS A 80 0.35 9.48 3.78
CA LYS A 80 1.19 10.44 4.52
C LYS A 80 2.33 9.75 5.24
N LYS A 81 2.06 8.63 5.88
CA LYS A 81 3.09 7.85 6.56
C LYS A 81 4.13 7.33 5.58
N ALA A 82 3.69 6.80 4.45
CA ALA A 82 4.59 6.30 3.42
C ALA A 82 5.53 7.39 2.92
N TRP A 83 5.03 8.59 2.71
CA TRP A 83 5.84 9.72 2.28
C TRP A 83 6.70 10.29 3.41
N ASN A 84 6.10 10.60 4.56
CA ASN A 84 6.78 11.31 5.62
C ASN A 84 7.80 10.45 6.36
N ASP A 85 7.46 9.19 6.63
CA ASP A 85 8.32 8.31 7.41
C ASP A 85 9.32 7.56 6.54
N TYR A 86 8.94 7.24 5.30
CA TYR A 86 9.73 6.37 4.44
C TYR A 86 10.15 7.00 3.12
N GLY A 87 9.63 8.17 2.78
CA GLY A 87 9.99 8.88 1.54
C GLY A 87 9.49 8.21 0.26
N ASP A 88 8.39 7.49 0.33
CA ASP A 88 7.86 6.81 -0.84
C ASP A 88 7.34 7.79 -1.87
N LYS A 89 7.88 7.72 -3.09
CA LYS A 89 7.58 8.70 -4.14
C LYS A 89 6.17 8.61 -4.68
N LYS A 90 5.58 7.42 -4.75
CA LYS A 90 4.19 7.29 -5.18
C LYS A 90 3.23 7.91 -4.17
N ALA A 91 3.54 7.78 -2.88
CA ALA A 91 2.74 8.37 -1.82
C ALA A 91 2.72 9.89 -1.88
N ARG A 92 3.82 10.49 -2.34
CA ARG A 92 3.92 11.94 -2.50
C ARG A 92 2.84 12.48 -3.43
N ARG A 93 2.44 11.70 -4.42
CA ARG A 93 1.44 12.10 -5.42
C ARG A 93 0.03 11.68 -5.05
N TYR A 94 -0.13 11.09 -3.90
CA TYR A 94 -1.44 10.64 -3.42
C TYR A 94 -2.33 11.83 -3.07
#